data_cc2a3ba9809268dce74a58e29e4735c9
#
_entry.id   cc2a3ba9809268dce74a58e29e4735c9
#
_cell.length_a   1.000
_cell.length_b   1.000
_cell.length_c   1.000
_cell.angle_alpha   90.00
_cell.angle_beta   90.00
_cell.angle_gamma   90.00
#
_symmetry.space_group_name_H-M   'P 1'
#
loop_
_entity.id
_entity.type
_entity.pdbx_description
1 polymer ?
#
loop_
_entity_poly.entity_id
_entity_poly.type
_entity_poly.pdbx_seq_one_letter_code
_entity_poly.pdbx_strand_id
1 'polypeptide(L)'
;SVCLCEKAAIDRAIDYYYAEIKAREAANVANENVVSFEFDDTELYNSEEDDTPVVKLFNSLLTRGYNANASDIHIEPFEDKTMVRMRIDGMIVDYVQLAKNLHQSLIVRIKIVSNMDIAEKRVPQDGHFLTTIEGIRMNLRVSVIPTVYGEKAVLRFLNSNTPILNEKQYGMNADNYAKMCRMMEMPHGIIYITGPTGSGKTTTLYMILETLAKRQVNIATIEDPVEKNIERVNQMQINTMAGLTFERGLRALLRQDPDIILVGETRDAETASISVRAAITGHLVLSSLHTNDAISSIVRLEDMGIEPYLIANSLVGSVSQRLVRTICPHCREKLKATELERQVLGKEIEYVYRGAGCHHCNQTGYKGRTAVHEIILIDKEMRRMISSHRDIDDIYAYVKKSQQLHTLKDEAVELVINGQTTMDELYKITAYSD
;
A
#
# COMPACT_ATOMS: atom_id res chain seq x y z
N SER A 1 -7.80 -39.52 -4.54
CA SER A 1 -6.32 -39.41 -4.58
C SER A 1 -5.84 -38.81 -3.27
N VAL A 2 -4.89 -39.45 -2.63
CA VAL A 2 -4.24 -38.96 -1.40
C VAL A 2 -3.00 -38.16 -1.86
N CYS A 3 -2.91 -36.89 -1.47
CA CYS A 3 -1.72 -36.06 -1.75
C CYS A 3 -0.97 -35.83 -0.43
N LEU A 4 0.36 -35.98 -0.45
CA LEU A 4 1.21 -35.54 0.64
C LEU A 4 1.37 -34.01 0.57
N CYS A 5 1.13 -33.32 1.68
CA CYS A 5 1.25 -31.88 1.77
C CYS A 5 1.97 -31.51 3.09
N GLU A 6 2.68 -30.39 3.11
CA GLU A 6 3.29 -29.88 4.34
C GLU A 6 2.18 -29.49 5.35
N LYS A 7 2.39 -29.81 6.64
CA LYS A 7 1.45 -29.50 7.72
C LYS A 7 1.03 -28.03 7.69
N ALA A 8 1.99 -27.11 7.54
CA ALA A 8 1.72 -25.67 7.47
C ALA A 8 0.86 -25.25 6.26
N ALA A 9 0.85 -26.02 5.17
CA ALA A 9 -0.02 -25.78 4.02
C ALA A 9 -1.45 -26.29 4.28
N ILE A 10 -1.57 -27.40 5.01
CA ILE A 10 -2.86 -27.93 5.44
C ILE A 10 -3.49 -26.99 6.46
N ASP A 11 -2.75 -26.54 7.47
CA ASP A 11 -3.23 -25.62 8.50
C ASP A 11 -3.73 -24.32 7.84
N ARG A 12 -2.98 -23.72 6.92
CA ARG A 12 -3.42 -22.53 6.16
C ARG A 12 -4.67 -22.77 5.31
N ALA A 13 -4.81 -23.94 4.72
CA ALA A 13 -6.01 -24.28 3.94
C ALA A 13 -7.22 -24.46 4.84
N ILE A 14 -7.03 -25.10 6.01
CA ILE A 14 -8.06 -25.25 7.02
C ILE A 14 -8.50 -23.87 7.50
N ASP A 15 -7.58 -23.01 7.94
CA ASP A 15 -7.88 -21.66 8.43
C ASP A 15 -8.63 -20.84 7.36
N TYR A 16 -8.20 -20.92 6.09
CA TYR A 16 -8.84 -20.21 4.99
C TYR A 16 -10.30 -20.68 4.77
N TYR A 17 -10.53 -21.98 4.65
CA TYR A 17 -11.87 -22.51 4.36
C TYR A 17 -12.79 -22.46 5.58
N TYR A 18 -12.28 -22.69 6.80
CA TYR A 18 -13.09 -22.55 8.00
C TYR A 18 -13.46 -21.10 8.29
N ALA A 19 -12.56 -20.13 8.04
CA ALA A 19 -12.90 -18.70 8.16
C ALA A 19 -14.03 -18.30 7.21
N GLU A 20 -14.05 -18.84 5.98
CA GLU A 20 -15.13 -18.60 5.03
C GLU A 20 -16.46 -19.20 5.49
N ILE A 21 -16.43 -20.45 5.97
CA ILE A 21 -17.63 -21.14 6.48
C ILE A 21 -18.15 -20.41 7.71
N LYS A 22 -17.28 -20.12 8.70
CA LYS A 22 -17.66 -19.39 9.92
C LYS A 22 -18.26 -18.01 9.63
N ALA A 23 -17.70 -17.26 8.67
CA ALA A 23 -18.24 -15.95 8.31
C ALA A 23 -19.62 -16.05 7.62
N ARG A 24 -19.82 -17.06 6.76
CA ARG A 24 -21.13 -17.32 6.14
C ARG A 24 -22.14 -17.82 7.16
N GLU A 25 -21.75 -18.73 8.05
CA GLU A 25 -22.59 -19.21 9.16
C GLU A 25 -22.96 -18.07 10.10
N ALA A 26 -22.00 -17.24 10.51
CA ALA A 26 -22.25 -16.07 11.34
C ALA A 26 -23.19 -15.07 10.66
N ALA A 27 -23.04 -14.86 9.35
CA ALA A 27 -23.98 -14.02 8.57
C ALA A 27 -25.38 -14.63 8.52
N ASN A 28 -25.49 -15.96 8.32
CA ASN A 28 -26.79 -16.66 8.31
C ASN A 28 -27.46 -16.63 9.70
N VAL A 29 -26.70 -16.95 10.76
CA VAL A 29 -27.19 -16.89 12.14
C VAL A 29 -27.60 -15.47 12.53
N ALA A 30 -26.85 -14.46 12.12
CA ALA A 30 -27.20 -13.07 12.33
C ALA A 30 -28.46 -12.68 11.52
N ASN A 31 -28.61 -13.15 10.29
CA ASN A 31 -29.81 -12.94 9.47
C ASN A 31 -31.05 -13.65 10.02
N GLU A 32 -30.90 -14.86 10.58
CA GLU A 32 -32.01 -15.65 11.15
C GLU A 32 -32.47 -15.13 12.51
N ASN A 33 -31.53 -14.70 13.37
CA ASN A 33 -31.85 -14.21 14.73
C ASN A 33 -32.54 -12.82 14.73
N VAL A 34 -32.53 -12.11 13.62
CA VAL A 34 -33.21 -10.83 13.49
C VAL A 34 -34.74 -10.92 13.58
N VAL A 35 -35.33 -12.10 13.38
CA VAL A 35 -36.78 -12.28 13.50
C VAL A 35 -37.28 -12.23 14.96
N SER A 36 -36.40 -12.24 15.95
CA SER A 36 -36.76 -12.38 17.38
C SER A 36 -36.29 -11.29 18.35
N PHE A 37 -35.62 -10.23 17.87
CA PHE A 37 -35.14 -9.16 18.75
C PHE A 37 -35.64 -7.78 18.33
N GLU A 38 -36.58 -7.21 19.09
CA GLU A 38 -36.68 -5.77 19.26
C GLU A 38 -35.45 -5.35 20.08
N PHE A 39 -34.51 -4.68 19.42
CA PHE A 39 -33.27 -4.20 20.07
C PHE A 39 -33.58 -3.10 21.06
N ASP A 40 -33.35 -3.36 22.34
CA ASP A 40 -33.16 -2.32 23.32
C ASP A 40 -31.72 -1.81 23.20
N ASP A 41 -31.53 -0.56 22.76
CA ASP A 41 -30.22 0.10 22.55
C ASP A 41 -29.29 0.05 23.77
N THR A 42 -29.85 -0.25 24.95
CA THR A 42 -29.13 -0.32 26.25
C THR A 42 -28.34 -1.61 26.47
N GLU A 43 -28.68 -2.72 25.82
CA GLU A 43 -27.93 -3.99 26.00
C GLU A 43 -26.63 -4.05 25.21
N LEU A 44 -26.46 -3.25 24.16
CA LEU A 44 -25.23 -3.16 23.36
C LEU A 44 -24.05 -2.51 24.10
N TYR A 45 -24.32 -1.76 25.16
CA TYR A 45 -23.30 -0.97 25.90
C TYR A 45 -22.58 -1.76 27.00
N ASN A 46 -23.13 -2.87 27.47
CA ASN A 46 -22.67 -3.54 28.70
C ASN A 46 -22.08 -4.95 28.50
N SER A 47 -22.02 -5.50 27.30
CA SER A 47 -21.45 -6.82 27.09
C SER A 47 -19.95 -6.74 26.81
N GLU A 48 -19.14 -6.87 27.84
CA GLU A 48 -17.74 -7.33 27.73
C GLU A 48 -17.64 -8.77 27.17
N GLU A 49 -18.76 -9.43 26.92
CA GLU A 49 -18.83 -10.77 26.37
C GLU A 49 -18.80 -10.76 24.84
N ASP A 50 -17.73 -11.31 24.27
CA ASP A 50 -17.47 -11.50 22.81
C ASP A 50 -18.52 -12.39 22.09
N ASP A 51 -19.71 -12.58 22.63
CA ASP A 51 -20.62 -13.66 22.25
C ASP A 51 -21.86 -13.22 21.45
N THR A 52 -22.05 -11.93 21.21
CA THR A 52 -23.20 -11.48 20.39
C THR A 52 -23.04 -11.82 18.91
N PRO A 53 -24.11 -12.15 18.17
CA PRO A 53 -24.05 -12.49 16.75
C PRO A 53 -23.36 -11.44 15.89
N VAL A 54 -23.56 -10.15 16.19
CA VAL A 54 -22.95 -9.02 15.46
C VAL A 54 -21.43 -8.97 15.72
N VAL A 55 -20.97 -9.22 16.95
CA VAL A 55 -19.55 -9.27 17.28
C VAL A 55 -18.87 -10.45 16.59
N LYS A 56 -19.49 -11.64 16.61
CA LYS A 56 -19.00 -12.82 15.89
C LYS A 56 -18.91 -12.56 14.38
N LEU A 57 -19.93 -11.95 13.79
CA LEU A 57 -19.93 -11.55 12.39
C LEU A 57 -18.79 -10.58 12.09
N PHE A 58 -18.65 -9.51 12.89
CA PHE A 58 -17.60 -8.52 12.71
C PHE A 58 -16.20 -9.15 12.79
N ASN A 59 -15.93 -9.96 13.80
CA ASN A 59 -14.67 -10.67 13.97
C ASN A 59 -14.38 -11.62 12.79
N SER A 60 -15.40 -12.35 12.30
CA SER A 60 -15.28 -13.23 11.14
C SER A 60 -14.95 -12.46 9.86
N LEU A 61 -15.53 -11.26 9.67
CA LEU A 61 -15.21 -10.40 8.53
C LEU A 61 -13.74 -9.92 8.58
N LEU A 62 -13.25 -9.55 9.77
CA LEU A 62 -11.86 -9.14 9.95
C LEU A 62 -10.89 -10.29 9.69
N THR A 63 -11.12 -11.46 10.30
CA THR A 63 -10.29 -12.67 10.11
C THR A 63 -10.26 -13.07 8.63
N ARG A 64 -11.42 -13.05 7.98
CA ARG A 64 -11.51 -13.37 6.55
C ARG A 64 -10.76 -12.37 5.68
N GLY A 65 -10.94 -11.07 5.93
CA GLY A 65 -10.24 -10.01 5.19
C GLY A 65 -8.72 -10.15 5.32
N TYR A 66 -8.24 -10.38 6.53
CA TYR A 66 -6.83 -10.58 6.81
C TYR A 66 -6.26 -11.82 6.09
N ASN A 67 -6.92 -12.97 6.21
CA ASN A 67 -6.51 -14.22 5.57
C ASN A 67 -6.59 -14.18 4.04
N ALA A 68 -7.48 -13.36 3.49
CA ALA A 68 -7.58 -13.12 2.06
C ALA A 68 -6.55 -12.08 1.55
N ASN A 69 -5.71 -11.52 2.42
CA ASN A 69 -4.83 -10.38 2.12
C ASN A 69 -5.58 -9.18 1.53
N ALA A 70 -6.79 -8.94 2.01
CA ALA A 70 -7.54 -7.75 1.63
C ALA A 70 -6.84 -6.49 2.16
N SER A 71 -6.78 -5.45 1.35
CA SER A 71 -6.33 -4.14 1.81
C SER A 71 -7.44 -3.37 2.54
N ASP A 72 -8.69 -3.56 2.10
CA ASP A 72 -9.84 -2.85 2.65
C ASP A 72 -11.06 -3.77 2.71
N ILE A 73 -11.90 -3.59 3.74
CA ILE A 73 -13.26 -4.14 3.83
C ILE A 73 -14.23 -2.96 3.71
N HIS A 74 -15.18 -3.07 2.80
CA HIS A 74 -16.23 -2.09 2.55
C HIS A 74 -17.55 -2.66 3.04
N ILE A 75 -18.26 -1.92 3.90
CA ILE A 75 -19.60 -2.24 4.39
C ILE A 75 -20.53 -1.17 3.88
N GLU A 76 -21.36 -1.51 2.92
CA GLU A 76 -22.10 -0.58 2.08
C GLU A 76 -23.60 -0.81 2.19
N PRO A 77 -24.38 0.19 2.64
CA PRO A 77 -25.83 0.10 2.67
C PRO A 77 -26.42 0.35 1.28
N PHE A 78 -27.39 -0.47 0.93
CA PHE A 78 -28.27 -0.28 -0.23
C PHE A 78 -29.74 -0.19 0.24
N GLU A 79 -30.65 -0.06 -0.71
CA GLU A 79 -32.06 0.13 -0.42
C GLU A 79 -32.66 -1.03 0.39
N ASP A 80 -32.33 -2.27 0.04
CA ASP A 80 -32.88 -3.51 0.58
C ASP A 80 -31.89 -4.39 1.34
N LYS A 81 -30.60 -4.07 1.30
CA LYS A 81 -29.53 -4.93 1.81
C LYS A 81 -28.29 -4.16 2.23
N THR A 82 -27.38 -4.84 2.90
CA THR A 82 -25.99 -4.41 3.12
C THR A 82 -25.06 -5.32 2.36
N MET A 83 -24.17 -4.74 1.56
CA MET A 83 -23.14 -5.50 0.83
C MET A 83 -21.80 -5.33 1.56
N VAL A 84 -21.15 -6.44 1.86
CA VAL A 84 -19.75 -6.47 2.29
C VAL A 84 -18.89 -6.82 1.10
N ARG A 85 -17.95 -5.94 0.78
CA ARG A 85 -16.99 -6.13 -0.30
C ARG A 85 -15.57 -6.04 0.23
N MET A 86 -14.64 -6.74 -0.38
CA MET A 86 -13.23 -6.72 0.00
C MET A 86 -12.38 -6.27 -1.18
N ARG A 87 -11.39 -5.43 -0.91
CA ARG A 87 -10.36 -5.09 -1.90
C ARG A 87 -9.21 -6.05 -1.77
N ILE A 88 -9.06 -6.96 -2.73
CA ILE A 88 -8.01 -7.98 -2.77
C ILE A 88 -7.16 -7.74 -4.03
N ASP A 89 -5.85 -7.62 -3.88
CA ASP A 89 -4.91 -7.33 -4.97
C ASP A 89 -5.34 -6.13 -5.84
N GLY A 90 -5.92 -5.09 -5.20
CA GLY A 90 -6.41 -3.88 -5.86
C GLY A 90 -7.83 -3.98 -6.45
N MET A 91 -8.41 -5.17 -6.54
CA MET A 91 -9.76 -5.40 -7.09
C MET A 91 -10.82 -5.48 -5.98
N ILE A 92 -11.99 -4.88 -6.22
CA ILE A 92 -13.16 -5.04 -5.36
C ILE A 92 -13.86 -6.35 -5.70
N VAL A 93 -14.03 -7.19 -4.70
CA VAL A 93 -14.73 -8.48 -4.81
C VAL A 93 -15.92 -8.48 -3.86
N ASP A 94 -17.09 -8.84 -4.36
CA ASP A 94 -18.29 -9.03 -3.53
C ASP A 94 -18.06 -10.25 -2.63
N TYR A 95 -18.28 -10.08 -1.32
CA TYR A 95 -18.03 -11.15 -0.36
C TYR A 95 -19.30 -11.75 0.21
N VAL A 96 -20.12 -10.95 0.87
CA VAL A 96 -21.38 -11.41 1.46
C VAL A 96 -22.45 -10.31 1.45
N GLN A 97 -23.68 -10.72 1.25
CA GLN A 97 -24.86 -9.88 1.39
C GLN A 97 -25.48 -10.15 2.76
N LEU A 98 -25.73 -9.07 3.52
CA LEU A 98 -26.38 -9.10 4.82
C LEU A 98 -27.78 -8.47 4.73
N ALA A 99 -28.66 -8.86 5.63
CA ALA A 99 -29.95 -8.21 5.78
C ALA A 99 -29.78 -6.75 6.23
N LYS A 100 -30.64 -5.86 5.73
CA LYS A 100 -30.55 -4.40 5.97
C LYS A 100 -30.58 -4.04 7.46
N ASN A 101 -31.34 -4.76 8.26
CA ASN A 101 -31.48 -4.52 9.69
C ASN A 101 -30.20 -4.81 10.51
N LEU A 102 -29.27 -5.65 10.01
CA LEU A 102 -27.95 -5.87 10.62
C LEU A 102 -27.01 -4.69 10.39
N HIS A 103 -27.30 -3.85 9.40
CA HIS A 103 -26.41 -2.75 9.02
C HIS A 103 -26.10 -1.81 10.18
N GLN A 104 -27.17 -1.31 10.82
CA GLN A 104 -27.04 -0.33 11.91
C GLN A 104 -26.20 -0.89 13.07
N SER A 105 -26.48 -2.13 13.50
CA SER A 105 -25.75 -2.78 14.59
C SER A 105 -24.27 -2.99 14.25
N LEU A 106 -23.96 -3.32 12.99
CA LEU A 106 -22.59 -3.51 12.53
C LEU A 106 -21.83 -2.16 12.50
N ILE A 107 -22.46 -1.08 12.03
CA ILE A 107 -21.89 0.28 12.07
C ILE A 107 -21.65 0.75 13.51
N VAL A 108 -22.60 0.53 14.41
CA VAL A 108 -22.45 0.86 15.83
C VAL A 108 -21.23 0.11 16.42
N ARG A 109 -21.11 -1.19 16.19
CA ARG A 109 -19.92 -1.96 16.64
C ARG A 109 -18.62 -1.40 16.09
N ILE A 110 -18.57 -1.03 14.81
CA ILE A 110 -17.41 -0.42 14.17
C ILE A 110 -17.04 0.89 14.83
N LYS A 111 -18.03 1.77 15.10
CA LYS A 111 -17.80 3.04 15.78
C LYS A 111 -17.27 2.87 17.21
N ILE A 112 -17.83 1.91 17.98
CA ILE A 112 -17.36 1.59 19.34
C ILE A 112 -15.88 1.20 19.32
N VAL A 113 -15.50 0.19 18.51
CA VAL A 113 -14.12 -0.28 18.51
C VAL A 113 -13.13 0.73 17.95
N SER A 114 -13.60 1.67 17.14
CA SER A 114 -12.79 2.72 16.52
C SER A 114 -12.79 4.03 17.30
N ASN A 115 -13.44 4.08 18.48
CA ASN A 115 -13.58 5.23 19.35
C ASN A 115 -14.23 6.46 18.65
N MET A 116 -15.29 6.20 17.85
CA MET A 116 -16.09 7.20 17.15
C MET A 116 -17.37 7.50 17.91
N ASP A 117 -17.96 8.67 17.64
CA ASP A 117 -19.27 9.05 18.20
C ASP A 117 -20.40 8.25 17.54
N ILE A 118 -21.11 7.45 18.34
CA ILE A 118 -22.20 6.59 17.90
C ILE A 118 -23.47 7.40 17.59
N ALA A 119 -23.67 8.50 18.31
CA ALA A 119 -24.87 9.35 18.16
C ALA A 119 -24.80 10.22 16.90
N GLU A 120 -23.60 10.60 16.46
CA GLU A 120 -23.42 11.43 15.27
C GLU A 120 -23.42 10.56 14.00
N LYS A 121 -24.40 10.78 13.12
CA LYS A 121 -24.62 10.01 11.86
C LYS A 121 -24.61 10.88 10.60
N ARG A 122 -24.40 12.21 10.74
CA ARG A 122 -24.61 13.20 9.67
C ARG A 122 -23.31 13.70 9.06
N VAL A 123 -22.17 13.45 9.71
CA VAL A 123 -20.85 13.89 9.26
C VAL A 123 -19.88 12.71 9.18
N PRO A 124 -18.88 12.77 8.29
CA PRO A 124 -17.83 11.76 8.23
C PRO A 124 -17.06 11.66 9.55
N GLN A 125 -16.66 10.45 9.92
CA GLN A 125 -15.82 10.16 11.06
C GLN A 125 -14.69 9.23 10.68
N ASP A 126 -13.49 9.49 11.18
CA ASP A 126 -12.32 8.63 11.03
C ASP A 126 -11.85 8.13 12.40
N GLY A 127 -11.40 6.90 12.45
CA GLY A 127 -10.88 6.27 13.65
C GLY A 127 -9.89 5.19 13.35
N HIS A 128 -9.36 4.57 14.38
CA HIS A 128 -8.46 3.43 14.25
C HIS A 128 -8.59 2.52 15.46
N PHE A 129 -8.29 1.25 15.29
CA PHE A 129 -8.22 0.32 16.40
C PHE A 129 -7.20 -0.80 16.16
N LEU A 130 -6.71 -1.33 17.27
CA LEU A 130 -5.88 -2.52 17.33
C LEU A 130 -6.71 -3.65 17.92
N THR A 131 -6.69 -4.81 17.31
CA THR A 131 -7.37 -5.99 17.82
C THR A 131 -6.51 -7.23 17.64
N THR A 132 -6.79 -8.26 18.45
CA THR A 132 -6.20 -9.58 18.30
C THR A 132 -7.33 -10.60 18.26
N ILE A 133 -7.50 -11.25 17.10
CA ILE A 133 -8.54 -12.25 16.88
C ILE A 133 -7.86 -13.55 16.48
N GLU A 134 -8.17 -14.65 17.17
CA GLU A 134 -7.55 -15.97 16.95
C GLU A 134 -6.00 -15.92 16.92
N GLY A 135 -5.40 -15.06 17.77
CA GLY A 135 -3.93 -14.86 17.83
C GLY A 135 -3.35 -13.95 16.74
N ILE A 136 -4.16 -13.47 15.81
CA ILE A 136 -3.74 -12.56 14.75
C ILE A 136 -3.91 -11.12 15.21
N ARG A 137 -2.80 -10.38 15.30
CA ARG A 137 -2.81 -8.95 15.64
C ARG A 137 -3.07 -8.11 14.39
N MET A 138 -4.14 -7.33 14.41
CA MET A 138 -4.58 -6.49 13.31
C MET A 138 -4.58 -5.02 13.74
N ASN A 139 -4.09 -4.16 12.85
CA ASN A 139 -4.17 -2.70 12.99
C ASN A 139 -5.03 -2.17 11.84
N LEU A 140 -6.13 -1.49 12.16
CA LEU A 140 -7.09 -1.02 11.16
C LEU A 140 -7.36 0.48 11.31
N ARG A 141 -7.34 1.17 10.19
CA ARG A 141 -7.91 2.50 10.04
C ARG A 141 -9.33 2.37 9.52
N VAL A 142 -10.24 3.14 10.09
CA VAL A 142 -11.67 3.10 9.76
C VAL A 142 -12.14 4.48 9.35
N SER A 143 -12.90 4.53 8.27
CA SER A 143 -13.62 5.74 7.85
C SER A 143 -15.10 5.41 7.70
N VAL A 144 -15.97 6.21 8.32
CA VAL A 144 -17.42 6.09 8.25
C VAL A 144 -17.97 7.36 7.64
N ILE A 145 -18.80 7.24 6.63
CA ILE A 145 -19.42 8.38 5.94
C ILE A 145 -20.94 8.19 5.83
N PRO A 146 -21.75 9.27 5.96
CA PRO A 146 -23.17 9.20 5.67
C PRO A 146 -23.44 8.98 4.20
N THR A 147 -24.43 8.12 3.89
CA THR A 147 -24.94 7.92 2.53
C THR A 147 -26.47 7.93 2.54
N VAL A 148 -27.09 7.90 1.36
CA VAL A 148 -28.57 7.94 1.22
C VAL A 148 -29.27 6.79 1.96
N TYR A 149 -28.66 5.60 2.00
CA TYR A 149 -29.27 4.42 2.60
C TYR A 149 -28.74 4.06 3.99
N GLY A 150 -27.91 4.90 4.58
CA GLY A 150 -27.27 4.70 5.88
C GLY A 150 -25.79 5.07 5.85
N GLU A 151 -25.05 4.76 6.88
CA GLU A 151 -23.61 5.05 6.96
C GLU A 151 -22.81 3.94 6.26
N LYS A 152 -21.90 4.31 5.37
CA LYS A 152 -20.93 3.40 4.77
C LYS A 152 -19.67 3.37 5.62
N ALA A 153 -19.11 2.19 5.90
CA ALA A 153 -17.83 2.04 6.55
C ALA A 153 -16.78 1.42 5.62
N VAL A 154 -15.54 1.89 5.73
CA VAL A 154 -14.37 1.29 5.09
C VAL A 154 -13.32 1.04 6.18
N LEU A 155 -12.91 -0.22 6.30
CA LEU A 155 -11.87 -0.66 7.23
C LEU A 155 -10.63 -1.02 6.42
N ARG A 156 -9.53 -0.31 6.64
CA ARG A 156 -8.24 -0.53 5.96
C ARG A 156 -7.28 -1.24 6.89
N PHE A 157 -6.76 -2.38 6.45
CA PHE A 157 -5.67 -3.05 7.14
C PHE A 157 -4.36 -2.29 6.93
N LEU A 158 -3.73 -1.86 8.01
CA LEU A 158 -2.41 -1.21 7.98
C LEU A 158 -1.27 -2.24 7.93
N ASN A 159 -1.50 -3.44 8.47
CA ASN A 159 -0.57 -4.56 8.41
C ASN A 159 -1.02 -5.53 7.32
N SER A 160 -0.26 -5.68 6.26
CA SER A 160 -0.53 -6.72 5.26
C SER A 160 0.42 -7.90 5.43
N ASN A 161 -0.10 -9.12 5.29
CA ASN A 161 0.69 -10.35 5.24
C ASN A 161 1.09 -10.74 3.80
N THR A 162 0.99 -9.80 2.84
CA THR A 162 1.30 -10.11 1.45
C THR A 162 2.80 -10.40 1.34
N PRO A 163 3.22 -11.61 0.95
CA PRO A 163 4.62 -11.91 0.76
C PRO A 163 5.18 -11.06 -0.38
N ILE A 164 6.35 -10.47 -0.14
CA ILE A 164 7.04 -9.65 -1.13
C ILE A 164 7.95 -10.58 -1.94
N LEU A 165 7.77 -10.60 -3.24
CA LEU A 165 8.66 -11.31 -4.14
C LEU A 165 10.05 -10.67 -4.05
N ASN A 166 11.09 -11.50 -3.83
CA ASN A 166 12.47 -11.02 -3.70
C ASN A 166 12.65 -9.96 -2.60
N GLU A 167 12.08 -10.19 -1.41
CA GLU A 167 12.06 -9.26 -0.27
C GLU A 167 13.47 -8.73 0.09
N LYS A 168 14.49 -9.59 0.02
CA LYS A 168 15.89 -9.21 0.30
C LYS A 168 16.43 -8.11 -0.62
N GLN A 169 15.83 -7.92 -1.79
CA GLN A 169 16.17 -6.92 -2.79
C GLN A 169 15.04 -5.88 -2.97
N TYR A 170 14.17 -5.70 -1.98
CA TYR A 170 13.02 -4.77 -2.00
C TYR A 170 12.05 -4.99 -3.17
N GLY A 171 11.99 -6.22 -3.68
CA GLY A 171 11.25 -6.55 -4.91
C GLY A 171 11.90 -6.07 -6.21
N MET A 172 13.10 -5.50 -6.15
CA MET A 172 13.83 -4.95 -7.29
C MET A 172 14.62 -6.04 -8.05
N ASN A 173 14.89 -5.78 -9.33
CA ASN A 173 15.90 -6.54 -10.07
C ASN A 173 17.32 -6.20 -9.56
N ALA A 174 18.33 -6.95 -10.00
CA ALA A 174 19.69 -6.82 -9.50
C ALA A 174 20.32 -5.44 -9.77
N ASP A 175 20.05 -4.83 -10.93
CA ASP A 175 20.57 -3.51 -11.31
C ASP A 175 19.93 -2.41 -10.46
N ASN A 176 18.61 -2.38 -10.37
CA ASN A 176 17.86 -1.45 -9.56
C ASN A 176 18.23 -1.60 -8.07
N TYR A 177 18.40 -2.82 -7.59
CA TYR A 177 18.87 -3.06 -6.21
C TYR A 177 20.27 -2.50 -5.98
N ALA A 178 21.21 -2.68 -6.92
CA ALA A 178 22.55 -2.10 -6.81
C ALA A 178 22.51 -0.56 -6.78
N LYS A 179 21.67 0.08 -7.59
CA LYS A 179 21.45 1.54 -7.54
C LYS A 179 20.89 1.96 -6.18
N MET A 180 19.91 1.24 -5.65
CA MET A 180 19.32 1.50 -4.34
C MET A 180 20.36 1.39 -3.21
N CYS A 181 21.19 0.35 -3.22
CA CYS A 181 22.28 0.19 -2.25
C CYS A 181 23.24 1.39 -2.26
N ARG A 182 23.63 1.86 -3.44
CA ARG A 182 24.49 3.06 -3.57
C ARG A 182 23.83 4.31 -2.97
N MET A 183 22.54 4.49 -3.14
CA MET A 183 21.80 5.61 -2.54
C MET A 183 21.80 5.51 -0.99
N MET A 184 21.58 4.32 -0.45
CA MET A 184 21.54 4.07 0.99
C MET A 184 22.93 4.18 1.67
N GLU A 185 24.01 4.13 0.89
CA GLU A 185 25.39 4.32 1.39
C GLU A 185 25.79 5.81 1.45
N MET A 186 24.98 6.69 0.88
CA MET A 186 25.27 8.13 0.94
C MET A 186 25.16 8.64 2.36
N PRO A 187 26.12 9.47 2.82
CA PRO A 187 26.10 9.99 4.19
C PRO A 187 24.99 11.03 4.41
N HIS A 188 24.56 11.70 3.36
CA HIS A 188 23.51 12.73 3.38
C HIS A 188 22.89 12.91 2.02
N GLY A 189 21.74 13.53 1.96
CA GLY A 189 20.96 13.81 0.75
C GLY A 189 19.52 13.31 0.87
N ILE A 190 18.73 13.40 -0.21
CA ILE A 190 17.34 12.94 -0.24
C ILE A 190 17.20 11.80 -1.23
N ILE A 191 16.50 10.77 -0.80
CA ILE A 191 16.01 9.68 -1.65
C ILE A 191 14.49 9.75 -1.68
N TYR A 192 13.91 9.93 -2.85
CA TYR A 192 12.46 9.90 -3.03
C TYR A 192 11.98 8.57 -3.60
N ILE A 193 10.94 8.00 -2.97
CA ILE A 193 10.16 6.91 -3.57
C ILE A 193 8.89 7.52 -4.12
N THR A 194 8.67 7.43 -5.43
CA THR A 194 7.56 8.09 -6.11
C THR A 194 6.56 7.10 -6.69
N GLY A 195 5.35 7.58 -6.93
CA GLY A 195 4.27 6.78 -7.52
C GLY A 195 2.90 7.15 -6.97
N PRO A 196 1.80 6.65 -7.56
CA PRO A 196 0.45 6.92 -7.08
C PRO A 196 0.17 6.24 -5.73
N THR A 197 -1.00 6.55 -5.19
CA THR A 197 -1.53 5.83 -4.03
C THR A 197 -1.64 4.34 -4.33
N GLY A 198 -1.20 3.51 -3.39
CA GLY A 198 -1.24 2.05 -3.53
C GLY A 198 -0.11 1.45 -4.38
N SER A 199 0.91 2.22 -4.76
CA SER A 199 2.10 1.69 -5.48
C SER A 199 3.12 0.98 -4.58
N GLY A 200 2.90 0.92 -3.26
CA GLY A 200 3.77 0.22 -2.31
C GLY A 200 4.93 1.05 -1.76
N LYS A 201 4.90 2.39 -1.90
CA LYS A 201 5.97 3.29 -1.44
C LYS A 201 6.33 3.10 0.04
N THR A 202 5.33 3.11 0.91
CA THR A 202 5.51 2.92 2.36
C THR A 202 6.19 1.59 2.68
N THR A 203 5.77 0.52 2.01
CA THR A 203 6.36 -0.82 2.19
C THR A 203 7.85 -0.80 1.84
N THR A 204 8.21 -0.21 0.70
CA THR A 204 9.63 -0.09 0.27
C THR A 204 10.42 0.79 1.22
N LEU A 205 9.88 1.94 1.65
CA LEU A 205 10.52 2.82 2.64
C LEU A 205 10.76 2.09 3.96
N TYR A 206 9.81 1.30 4.43
CA TYR A 206 9.95 0.54 5.68
C TYR A 206 11.00 -0.56 5.57
N MET A 207 11.07 -1.30 4.46
CA MET A 207 12.15 -2.27 4.23
C MET A 207 13.54 -1.61 4.21
N ILE A 208 13.64 -0.42 3.62
CA ILE A 208 14.86 0.39 3.64
C ILE A 208 15.20 0.78 5.08
N LEU A 209 14.25 1.30 5.86
CA LEU A 209 14.46 1.66 7.26
C LEU A 209 14.88 0.46 8.10
N GLU A 210 14.24 -0.70 7.95
CA GLU A 210 14.63 -1.93 8.65
C GLU A 210 16.06 -2.38 8.31
N THR A 211 16.51 -2.10 7.09
CA THR A 211 17.90 -2.37 6.70
C THR A 211 18.85 -1.36 7.31
N LEU A 212 18.52 -0.07 7.30
CA LEU A 212 19.33 1.00 7.85
C LEU A 212 19.39 0.92 9.39
N ALA A 213 18.30 0.52 10.06
CA ALA A 213 18.21 0.35 11.51
C ALA A 213 19.17 -0.72 12.09
N LYS A 214 19.72 -1.60 11.23
CA LYS A 214 20.76 -2.55 11.62
C LYS A 214 22.13 -1.89 11.78
N ARG A 215 22.30 -0.67 11.29
CA ARG A 215 23.53 0.14 11.45
C ARG A 215 23.51 0.85 12.81
N GLN A 216 24.65 1.40 13.22
CA GLN A 216 24.76 2.22 14.42
C GLN A 216 24.44 3.69 14.09
N VAL A 217 23.17 3.96 13.82
CA VAL A 217 22.66 5.28 13.41
C VAL A 217 21.38 5.63 14.16
N ASN A 218 21.15 6.92 14.39
CA ASN A 218 19.91 7.43 14.96
C ASN A 218 18.90 7.69 13.84
N ILE A 219 17.80 6.93 13.84
CA ILE A 219 16.76 7.06 12.85
C ILE A 219 15.49 7.60 13.49
N ALA A 220 14.94 8.66 12.90
CA ALA A 220 13.67 9.23 13.31
C ALA A 220 12.72 9.38 12.12
N THR A 221 11.42 9.23 12.37
CA THR A 221 10.40 9.38 11.32
C THR A 221 9.31 10.36 11.74
N ILE A 222 8.64 10.94 10.74
CA ILE A 222 7.38 11.66 10.90
C ILE A 222 6.40 11.19 9.83
N GLU A 223 5.23 10.71 10.26
CA GLU A 223 4.31 9.91 9.42
C GLU A 223 2.84 10.24 9.70
N ASP A 224 1.96 9.97 8.72
CA ASP A 224 0.51 10.18 8.83
C ASP A 224 -0.31 9.05 8.18
N PRO A 225 -0.64 7.99 8.93
CA PRO A 225 -0.14 7.60 10.24
C PRO A 225 1.13 6.71 10.17
N VAL A 226 1.65 6.30 11.33
CA VAL A 226 2.62 5.20 11.44
C VAL A 226 1.90 3.89 11.14
N GLU A 227 2.30 3.18 10.08
CA GLU A 227 1.63 1.94 9.67
C GLU A 227 2.10 0.72 10.48
N LYS A 228 3.39 0.69 10.85
CA LYS A 228 4.03 -0.43 11.54
C LYS A 228 5.19 0.08 12.40
N ASN A 229 5.32 -0.47 13.60
CA ASN A 229 6.49 -0.16 14.45
C ASN A 229 7.74 -0.85 13.92
N ILE A 230 8.82 -0.10 13.81
CA ILE A 230 10.14 -0.58 13.39
C ILE A 230 11.08 -0.53 14.60
N GLU A 231 11.72 -1.65 14.89
CA GLU A 231 12.69 -1.72 15.99
C GLU A 231 13.87 -0.77 15.76
N ARG A 232 14.29 -0.07 16.82
CA ARG A 232 15.40 0.92 16.80
C ARG A 232 15.14 2.18 15.96
N VAL A 233 13.87 2.47 15.63
CA VAL A 233 13.44 3.68 14.94
C VAL A 233 12.49 4.48 15.82
N ASN A 234 12.74 5.78 15.97
CA ASN A 234 11.87 6.69 16.71
C ASN A 234 10.80 7.26 15.76
N GLN A 235 9.58 6.74 15.85
CA GLN A 235 8.50 7.09 14.92
C GLN A 235 7.54 8.09 15.56
N MET A 236 7.41 9.27 14.93
CA MET A 236 6.48 10.32 15.33
C MET A 236 5.27 10.30 14.40
N GLN A 237 4.09 10.28 14.98
CA GLN A 237 2.83 10.36 14.21
C GLN A 237 2.25 11.77 14.28
N ILE A 238 1.79 12.28 13.13
CA ILE A 238 1.06 13.53 13.01
C ILE A 238 -0.18 13.54 13.92
N ASN A 239 -0.42 14.67 14.56
CA ASN A 239 -1.60 14.94 15.34
C ASN A 239 -2.02 16.39 15.13
N THR A 240 -2.86 16.64 14.14
CA THR A 240 -3.30 17.98 13.77
C THR A 240 -4.15 18.65 14.88
N MET A 241 -4.88 17.86 15.67
CA MET A 241 -5.66 18.37 16.80
C MET A 241 -4.76 18.95 17.90
N ALA A 242 -3.58 18.33 18.12
CA ALA A 242 -2.56 18.83 19.03
C ALA A 242 -1.63 19.87 18.37
N GLY A 243 -1.87 20.22 17.10
CA GLY A 243 -1.04 21.13 16.32
C GLY A 243 0.30 20.56 15.88
N LEU A 244 0.47 19.23 15.89
CA LEU A 244 1.65 18.53 15.35
C LEU A 244 1.46 18.27 13.87
N THR A 245 2.12 19.08 13.04
CA THR A 245 2.15 18.98 11.58
C THR A 245 3.49 18.41 11.09
N PHE A 246 3.59 18.03 9.81
CA PHE A 246 4.87 17.59 9.21
C PHE A 246 5.97 18.63 9.41
N GLU A 247 5.69 19.90 9.15
CA GLU A 247 6.64 21.00 9.33
C GLU A 247 7.15 21.10 10.78
N ARG A 248 6.21 21.19 11.74
CA ARG A 248 6.58 21.35 13.17
C ARG A 248 7.36 20.16 13.69
N GLY A 249 6.92 18.95 13.32
CA GLY A 249 7.57 17.72 13.71
C GLY A 249 8.97 17.59 13.10
N LEU A 250 9.12 17.86 11.80
CA LEU A 250 10.42 17.78 11.13
C LEU A 250 11.42 18.81 11.70
N ARG A 251 10.97 20.05 11.97
CA ARG A 251 11.81 21.04 12.69
C ARG A 251 12.23 20.58 14.09
N ALA A 252 11.38 19.81 14.78
CA ALA A 252 11.71 19.24 16.08
C ALA A 252 12.71 18.08 15.95
N LEU A 253 12.52 17.19 14.98
CA LEU A 253 13.41 16.06 14.73
C LEU A 253 14.85 16.50 14.44
N LEU A 254 15.05 17.59 13.69
CA LEU A 254 16.37 18.16 13.42
C LEU A 254 17.17 18.59 14.68
N ARG A 255 16.53 18.65 15.85
CA ARG A 255 17.18 18.91 17.14
C ARG A 255 17.34 17.66 18.01
N GLN A 256 17.05 16.47 17.45
CA GLN A 256 17.16 15.17 18.13
C GLN A 256 18.38 14.36 17.67
N ASP A 257 19.38 15.04 17.07
CA ASP A 257 20.61 14.42 16.57
C ASP A 257 20.36 13.21 15.64
N PRO A 258 19.48 13.32 14.63
CA PRO A 258 19.20 12.22 13.74
C PRO A 258 20.27 12.11 12.65
N ASP A 259 20.69 10.88 12.32
CA ASP A 259 21.49 10.61 11.11
C ASP A 259 20.58 10.43 9.89
N ILE A 260 19.43 9.77 10.11
CA ILE A 260 18.48 9.44 9.06
C ILE A 260 17.07 9.89 9.47
N ILE A 261 16.37 10.56 8.55
CA ILE A 261 15.02 11.06 8.76
C ILE A 261 14.10 10.49 7.69
N LEU A 262 13.01 9.82 8.08
CA LEU A 262 11.90 9.55 7.16
C LEU A 262 10.82 10.61 7.31
N VAL A 263 10.51 11.29 6.23
CA VAL A 263 9.31 12.11 6.06
C VAL A 263 8.30 11.29 5.25
N GLY A 264 7.23 10.83 5.87
CA GLY A 264 6.28 9.87 5.26
C GLY A 264 5.85 10.26 3.85
N GLU A 265 5.59 11.56 3.63
CA GLU A 265 5.35 12.13 2.31
C GLU A 265 5.70 13.64 2.29
N THR A 266 6.04 14.13 1.10
CA THR A 266 6.26 15.55 0.82
C THR A 266 5.12 16.06 -0.06
N ARG A 267 4.16 16.81 0.52
CA ARG A 267 2.98 17.32 -0.19
C ARG A 267 3.06 18.80 -0.52
N ASP A 268 3.80 19.57 0.27
CA ASP A 268 3.82 21.03 0.25
C ASP A 268 5.24 21.60 0.21
N ALA A 269 5.34 22.87 -0.18
CA ALA A 269 6.58 23.61 -0.31
C ALA A 269 7.39 23.70 0.99
N GLU A 270 6.70 23.77 2.13
CA GLU A 270 7.34 23.97 3.43
C GLU A 270 8.04 22.70 3.90
N THR A 271 7.35 21.55 3.83
CA THR A 271 7.93 20.23 4.10
C THR A 271 9.09 19.92 3.14
N ALA A 272 8.93 20.23 1.84
CA ALA A 272 9.99 20.09 0.85
C ALA A 272 11.22 20.92 1.18
N SER A 273 11.04 22.20 1.52
CA SER A 273 12.14 23.11 1.86
C SER A 273 12.92 22.67 3.10
N ILE A 274 12.22 22.20 4.16
CA ILE A 274 12.89 21.71 5.38
C ILE A 274 13.65 20.41 5.08
N SER A 275 13.07 19.49 4.33
CA SER A 275 13.70 18.22 3.91
C SER A 275 14.99 18.46 3.10
N VAL A 276 14.93 19.39 2.13
CA VAL A 276 16.09 19.77 1.32
C VAL A 276 17.20 20.38 2.19
N ARG A 277 16.87 21.28 3.12
CA ARG A 277 17.83 21.86 4.05
C ARG A 277 18.45 20.82 4.97
N ALA A 278 17.64 19.88 5.50
CA ALA A 278 18.13 18.78 6.30
C ALA A 278 19.18 17.95 5.54
N ALA A 279 18.88 17.62 4.29
CA ALA A 279 19.78 16.88 3.42
C ALA A 279 21.11 17.61 3.16
N ILE A 280 21.06 18.92 2.89
CA ILE A 280 22.26 19.74 2.65
C ILE A 280 23.09 19.89 3.93
N THR A 281 22.44 19.88 5.10
CA THR A 281 23.12 20.03 6.39
C THR A 281 23.63 18.72 7.01
N GLY A 282 23.59 17.60 6.26
CA GLY A 282 24.30 16.39 6.66
C GLY A 282 23.41 15.18 7.00
N HIS A 283 22.09 15.27 6.81
CA HIS A 283 21.17 14.17 7.12
C HIS A 283 20.82 13.37 5.86
N LEU A 284 20.65 12.05 5.97
CA LEU A 284 20.03 11.25 4.94
C LEU A 284 18.50 11.29 5.12
N VAL A 285 17.81 11.87 4.16
CA VAL A 285 16.36 12.03 4.19
C VAL A 285 15.71 11.02 3.23
N LEU A 286 14.73 10.28 3.70
CA LEU A 286 13.86 9.41 2.91
C LEU A 286 12.49 10.05 2.86
N SER A 287 11.85 10.11 1.69
CA SER A 287 10.48 10.60 1.61
C SER A 287 9.74 10.04 0.39
N SER A 288 8.45 10.31 0.30
CA SER A 288 7.66 9.95 -0.87
C SER A 288 7.07 11.15 -1.59
N LEU A 289 6.91 10.99 -2.91
CA LEU A 289 6.24 11.95 -3.80
C LEU A 289 5.16 11.23 -4.63
N HIS A 290 4.27 12.02 -5.21
CA HIS A 290 3.28 11.54 -6.16
C HIS A 290 3.63 12.02 -7.58
N THR A 291 4.57 11.30 -8.24
CA THR A 291 4.93 11.52 -9.65
C THR A 291 4.81 10.23 -10.44
N ASN A 292 4.74 10.33 -11.76
CA ASN A 292 4.51 9.19 -12.65
C ASN A 292 5.78 8.40 -12.96
N ASP A 293 6.92 9.06 -13.01
CA ASP A 293 8.24 8.51 -13.28
C ASP A 293 9.27 9.09 -12.28
N ALA A 294 10.50 8.61 -12.33
CA ALA A 294 11.54 9.01 -11.40
C ALA A 294 12.07 10.42 -11.69
N ILE A 295 12.15 10.83 -12.95
CA ILE A 295 12.70 12.13 -13.35
C ILE A 295 11.73 13.25 -12.99
N SER A 296 10.43 13.04 -13.11
CA SER A 296 9.39 14.00 -12.73
C SER A 296 9.44 14.42 -11.24
N SER A 297 10.21 13.72 -10.40
CA SER A 297 10.47 14.18 -9.04
C SER A 297 11.22 15.53 -9.01
N ILE A 298 12.06 15.81 -10.01
CA ILE A 298 12.80 17.08 -10.13
C ILE A 298 11.80 18.19 -10.41
N VAL A 299 10.97 18.03 -11.44
CA VAL A 299 9.92 19.00 -11.81
C VAL A 299 8.98 19.27 -10.62
N ARG A 300 8.57 18.19 -9.93
CA ARG A 300 7.67 18.32 -8.78
C ARG A 300 8.26 19.14 -7.65
N LEU A 301 9.56 19.03 -7.39
CA LEU A 301 10.25 19.85 -6.41
C LEU A 301 10.37 21.32 -6.88
N GLU A 302 10.60 21.57 -8.15
CA GLU A 302 10.58 22.92 -8.74
C GLU A 302 9.19 23.55 -8.62
N ASP A 303 8.11 22.81 -8.92
CA ASP A 303 6.72 23.24 -8.74
C ASP A 303 6.39 23.59 -7.27
N MET A 304 7.05 22.93 -6.32
CA MET A 304 6.97 23.27 -4.90
C MET A 304 7.83 24.49 -4.51
N GLY A 305 8.47 25.14 -5.47
CA GLY A 305 9.28 26.35 -5.25
C GLY A 305 10.68 26.07 -4.71
N ILE A 306 11.21 24.86 -4.87
CA ILE A 306 12.58 24.55 -4.52
C ILE A 306 13.50 24.94 -5.68
N GLU A 307 14.46 25.80 -5.39
CA GLU A 307 15.42 26.27 -6.38
C GLU A 307 16.25 25.11 -6.98
N PRO A 308 16.48 25.07 -8.31
CA PRO A 308 17.17 23.97 -8.98
C PRO A 308 18.54 23.61 -8.41
N TYR A 309 19.31 24.61 -7.98
CA TYR A 309 20.62 24.35 -7.37
C TYR A 309 20.51 23.64 -6.00
N LEU A 310 19.41 23.84 -5.26
CA LEU A 310 19.13 23.13 -4.02
C LEU A 310 18.74 21.68 -4.30
N ILE A 311 17.89 21.45 -5.33
CA ILE A 311 17.53 20.11 -5.79
C ILE A 311 18.79 19.35 -6.20
N ALA A 312 19.62 19.94 -7.04
CA ALA A 312 20.84 19.33 -7.56
C ALA A 312 21.83 18.92 -6.44
N ASN A 313 21.88 19.69 -5.35
CA ASN A 313 22.80 19.42 -4.24
C ASN A 313 22.21 18.55 -3.13
N SER A 314 20.90 18.40 -3.05
CA SER A 314 20.24 17.59 -2.04
C SER A 314 19.79 16.22 -2.54
N LEU A 315 19.31 16.13 -3.81
CA LEU A 315 18.77 14.90 -4.34
C LEU A 315 19.88 13.88 -4.65
N VAL A 316 19.78 12.69 -4.07
CA VAL A 316 20.68 11.55 -4.32
C VAL A 316 20.16 10.71 -5.47
N GLY A 317 18.87 10.47 -5.49
CA GLY A 317 18.18 9.73 -6.52
C GLY A 317 16.69 9.63 -6.26
N SER A 318 15.99 9.11 -7.23
CA SER A 318 14.55 8.91 -7.19
C SER A 318 14.20 7.52 -7.71
N VAL A 319 13.20 6.90 -7.08
CA VAL A 319 12.67 5.58 -7.40
C VAL A 319 11.20 5.71 -7.73
N SER A 320 10.82 5.59 -8.97
CA SER A 320 9.41 5.44 -9.32
C SER A 320 8.97 3.98 -9.19
N GLN A 321 7.80 3.77 -8.64
CA GLN A 321 7.30 2.44 -8.31
C GLN A 321 5.82 2.29 -8.66
N ARG A 322 5.49 1.13 -9.22
CA ARG A 322 4.12 0.66 -9.46
C ARG A 322 3.98 -0.78 -8.96
N LEU A 323 2.76 -1.18 -8.63
CA LEU A 323 2.42 -2.57 -8.38
C LEU A 323 1.66 -3.15 -9.57
N VAL A 324 2.08 -4.32 -10.02
CA VAL A 324 1.38 -5.15 -10.99
C VAL A 324 0.90 -6.44 -10.34
N ARG A 325 -0.25 -6.95 -10.74
CA ARG A 325 -0.78 -8.21 -10.22
C ARG A 325 -0.02 -9.38 -10.82
N THR A 326 0.26 -10.38 -10.01
CA THR A 326 0.91 -11.63 -10.48
C THR A 326 -0.15 -12.65 -10.90
N ILE A 327 0.13 -13.37 -11.99
CA ILE A 327 -0.75 -14.42 -12.49
C ILE A 327 -0.85 -15.52 -11.44
N CYS A 328 -2.07 -15.99 -11.18
CA CYS A 328 -2.30 -17.10 -10.27
C CYS A 328 -1.60 -18.37 -10.77
N PRO A 329 -0.69 -18.99 -9.99
CA PRO A 329 0.06 -20.17 -10.41
C PRO A 329 -0.83 -21.40 -10.66
N HIS A 330 -2.04 -21.45 -10.02
CA HIS A 330 -2.92 -22.60 -10.13
C HIS A 330 -3.80 -22.60 -11.39
N CYS A 331 -3.97 -21.46 -12.05
CA CYS A 331 -4.79 -21.35 -13.24
C CYS A 331 -4.10 -20.59 -14.38
N ARG A 332 -2.75 -20.56 -14.35
CA ARG A 332 -1.94 -19.95 -15.39
C ARG A 332 -2.07 -20.73 -16.69
N GLU A 333 -2.43 -20.05 -17.76
CA GLU A 333 -2.54 -20.58 -19.10
C GLU A 333 -1.55 -19.91 -20.05
N LYS A 334 -1.03 -20.68 -21.01
CA LYS A 334 -0.17 -20.20 -22.06
C LYS A 334 -0.98 -19.98 -23.32
N LEU A 335 -0.91 -18.78 -23.88
CA LEU A 335 -1.65 -18.37 -25.07
C LEU A 335 -0.71 -17.94 -26.17
N LYS A 336 -1.11 -18.14 -27.43
CA LYS A 336 -0.34 -17.63 -28.55
C LYS A 336 -0.44 -16.10 -28.60
N ALA A 337 0.71 -15.43 -28.65
CA ALA A 337 0.76 -13.97 -28.70
C ALA A 337 0.16 -13.46 -30.02
N THR A 338 -0.67 -12.44 -29.93
CA THR A 338 -1.20 -11.71 -31.08
C THR A 338 -0.13 -10.81 -31.69
N GLU A 339 -0.33 -10.35 -32.90
CA GLU A 339 0.58 -9.41 -33.57
C GLU A 339 0.74 -8.10 -32.80
N LEU A 340 -0.38 -7.56 -32.28
CA LEU A 340 -0.36 -6.35 -31.47
C LEU A 340 0.47 -6.52 -30.16
N GLU A 341 0.31 -7.64 -29.48
CA GLU A 341 1.08 -7.94 -28.26
C GLU A 341 2.58 -8.02 -28.55
N ARG A 342 2.98 -8.64 -29.66
CA ARG A 342 4.38 -8.68 -30.09
C ARG A 342 4.94 -7.30 -30.37
N GLN A 343 4.18 -6.42 -31.06
CA GLN A 343 4.57 -5.05 -31.32
C GLN A 343 4.76 -4.25 -30.01
N VAL A 344 3.83 -4.36 -29.07
CA VAL A 344 3.91 -3.69 -27.77
C VAL A 344 5.09 -4.19 -26.93
N LEU A 345 5.37 -5.48 -26.96
CA LEU A 345 6.50 -6.09 -26.23
C LEU A 345 7.86 -5.84 -26.91
N GLY A 346 7.86 -5.44 -28.17
CA GLY A 346 9.09 -5.11 -28.93
C GLY A 346 10.05 -6.30 -29.08
N LYS A 347 9.56 -7.53 -28.88
CA LYS A 347 10.34 -8.79 -28.98
C LYS A 347 9.51 -9.83 -29.73
N GLU A 348 10.19 -10.67 -30.52
CA GLU A 348 9.57 -11.85 -31.12
C GLU A 348 9.33 -12.91 -30.05
N ILE A 349 8.12 -12.91 -29.51
CA ILE A 349 7.65 -13.90 -28.55
C ILE A 349 6.50 -14.71 -29.18
N GLU A 350 6.51 -16.00 -28.92
CA GLU A 350 5.47 -16.89 -29.42
C GLU A 350 4.24 -16.91 -28.51
N TYR A 351 4.45 -16.74 -27.19
CA TYR A 351 3.40 -16.93 -26.19
C TYR A 351 3.41 -15.82 -25.14
N VAL A 352 2.20 -15.53 -24.65
CA VAL A 352 1.92 -14.75 -23.44
C VAL A 352 1.15 -15.61 -22.45
N TYR A 353 0.95 -15.11 -21.22
CA TYR A 353 0.29 -15.87 -20.17
C TYR A 353 -0.86 -15.07 -19.57
N ARG A 354 -1.90 -15.80 -19.12
CA ARG A 354 -3.00 -15.21 -18.32
C ARG A 354 -3.46 -16.21 -17.25
N GLY A 355 -4.22 -15.76 -16.28
CA GLY A 355 -4.94 -16.64 -15.35
C GLY A 355 -6.36 -16.87 -15.85
N ALA A 356 -6.77 -18.13 -15.99
CA ALA A 356 -8.12 -18.50 -16.40
C ALA A 356 -9.19 -18.20 -15.33
N GLY A 357 -8.76 -18.01 -14.09
CA GLY A 357 -9.64 -17.94 -12.91
C GLY A 357 -9.83 -19.31 -12.27
N CYS A 358 -9.75 -19.36 -10.94
CA CYS A 358 -9.99 -20.56 -10.15
C CYS A 358 -10.37 -20.18 -8.72
N HIS A 359 -10.73 -21.17 -7.89
CA HIS A 359 -11.08 -20.93 -6.49
C HIS A 359 -9.90 -20.37 -5.66
N HIS A 360 -8.65 -20.67 -6.00
CA HIS A 360 -7.47 -20.14 -5.29
C HIS A 360 -7.26 -18.63 -5.50
N CYS A 361 -7.79 -18.06 -6.56
CA CYS A 361 -7.70 -16.64 -6.88
C CYS A 361 -9.07 -15.94 -6.90
N ASN A 362 -10.10 -16.53 -6.30
CA ASN A 362 -11.47 -16.03 -6.32
C ASN A 362 -11.93 -15.67 -7.74
N GLN A 363 -11.64 -16.53 -8.73
CA GLN A 363 -11.95 -16.37 -10.15
C GLN A 363 -11.31 -15.16 -10.86
N THR A 364 -10.41 -14.45 -10.21
CA THR A 364 -9.78 -13.23 -10.76
C THR A 364 -8.68 -13.52 -11.77
N GLY A 365 -8.09 -14.72 -11.75
CA GLY A 365 -6.90 -15.06 -12.53
C GLY A 365 -5.59 -14.56 -11.92
N TYR A 366 -5.62 -13.76 -10.84
CA TYR A 366 -4.45 -13.17 -10.20
C TYR A 366 -4.34 -13.59 -8.74
N LYS A 367 -3.10 -13.67 -8.24
CA LYS A 367 -2.83 -13.92 -6.83
C LYS A 367 -1.53 -13.24 -6.40
N GLY A 368 -1.67 -12.19 -5.58
CA GLY A 368 -0.57 -11.35 -5.14
C GLY A 368 -0.17 -10.29 -6.16
N ARG A 369 0.81 -9.48 -5.77
CA ARG A 369 1.34 -8.35 -6.54
C ARG A 369 2.86 -8.36 -6.46
N THR A 370 3.50 -7.82 -7.50
CA THR A 370 4.93 -7.50 -7.48
C THR A 370 5.13 -6.04 -7.87
N ALA A 371 6.25 -5.46 -7.45
CA ALA A 371 6.58 -4.10 -7.81
C ALA A 371 7.41 -4.07 -9.11
N VAL A 372 7.24 -3.02 -9.88
CA VAL A 372 8.15 -2.59 -10.95
C VAL A 372 8.74 -1.24 -10.58
N HIS A 373 10.01 -1.03 -10.89
CA HIS A 373 10.77 0.12 -10.45
C HIS A 373 11.50 0.79 -11.61
N GLU A 374 11.58 2.11 -11.55
CA GLU A 374 12.44 2.93 -12.38
C GLU A 374 13.32 3.75 -11.45
N ILE A 375 14.65 3.61 -11.55
CA ILE A 375 15.58 4.24 -10.61
C ILE A 375 16.59 5.11 -11.36
N ILE A 376 16.69 6.36 -10.92
CA ILE A 376 17.71 7.32 -11.35
C ILE A 376 18.62 7.69 -10.21
N LEU A 377 19.91 7.80 -10.50
CA LEU A 377 20.93 8.35 -9.61
C LEU A 377 21.28 9.77 -10.06
N ILE A 378 21.41 10.71 -9.12
CA ILE A 378 21.82 12.07 -9.45
C ILE A 378 23.34 12.15 -9.44
N ASP A 379 23.93 11.92 -10.60
CA ASP A 379 25.36 12.03 -10.82
C ASP A 379 25.83 13.49 -11.03
N LYS A 380 27.12 13.68 -11.23
CA LYS A 380 27.72 15.02 -11.38
C LYS A 380 27.17 15.79 -12.58
N GLU A 381 26.92 15.11 -13.69
CA GLU A 381 26.40 15.76 -14.90
C GLU A 381 24.93 16.13 -14.74
N MET A 382 24.11 15.23 -14.15
CA MET A 382 22.72 15.56 -13.81
C MET A 382 22.65 16.77 -12.87
N ARG A 383 23.50 16.83 -11.84
CA ARG A 383 23.55 18.00 -10.95
C ARG A 383 23.81 19.29 -11.74
N ARG A 384 24.72 19.26 -12.73
CA ARG A 384 24.99 20.40 -13.59
C ARG A 384 23.81 20.78 -14.46
N MET A 385 23.13 19.78 -15.07
CA MET A 385 21.96 19.98 -15.91
C MET A 385 20.81 20.59 -15.10
N ILE A 386 20.49 20.03 -13.94
CA ILE A 386 19.45 20.53 -13.04
C ILE A 386 19.77 21.97 -12.61
N SER A 387 20.99 22.24 -12.10
CA SER A 387 21.39 23.58 -11.63
C SER A 387 21.35 24.63 -12.73
N SER A 388 21.54 24.26 -14.00
CA SER A 388 21.48 25.15 -15.15
C SER A 388 20.10 25.24 -15.79
N HIS A 389 19.06 24.69 -15.17
CA HIS A 389 17.68 24.69 -15.68
C HIS A 389 17.57 24.11 -17.10
N ARG A 390 18.26 22.99 -17.34
CA ARG A 390 18.13 22.27 -18.62
C ARG A 390 16.74 21.68 -18.74
N ASP A 391 16.28 21.58 -19.98
CA ASP A 391 15.02 20.92 -20.31
C ASP A 391 14.98 19.49 -19.74
N ILE A 392 13.82 19.09 -19.26
CA ILE A 392 13.63 17.76 -18.65
C ILE A 392 13.86 16.64 -19.67
N ASP A 393 13.56 16.90 -20.96
CA ASP A 393 13.78 15.95 -22.04
C ASP A 393 15.28 15.72 -22.29
N ASP A 394 16.11 16.76 -22.15
CA ASP A 394 17.58 16.63 -22.22
C ASP A 394 18.10 15.76 -21.07
N ILE A 395 17.57 15.97 -19.86
CA ILE A 395 17.91 15.18 -18.69
C ILE A 395 17.50 13.72 -18.91
N TYR A 396 16.29 13.48 -19.41
CA TYR A 396 15.79 12.14 -19.71
C TYR A 396 16.69 11.44 -20.75
N ALA A 397 17.02 12.11 -21.84
CA ALA A 397 17.88 11.57 -22.88
C ALA A 397 19.29 11.21 -22.32
N TYR A 398 19.84 12.05 -21.46
CA TYR A 398 21.09 11.78 -20.77
C TYR A 398 21.00 10.55 -19.88
N VAL A 399 20.02 10.47 -18.99
CA VAL A 399 19.84 9.34 -18.05
C VAL A 399 19.64 8.03 -18.80
N LYS A 400 18.80 8.04 -19.84
CA LYS A 400 18.54 6.86 -20.66
C LYS A 400 19.84 6.30 -21.28
N LYS A 401 20.74 7.17 -21.70
CA LYS A 401 22.00 6.78 -22.33
C LYS A 401 23.07 6.39 -21.31
N SER A 402 23.25 7.20 -20.24
CA SER A 402 24.38 7.09 -19.31
C SER A 402 24.13 6.03 -18.22
N GLN A 403 22.88 5.87 -17.76
CA GLN A 403 22.52 4.96 -16.69
C GLN A 403 21.82 3.69 -17.16
N GLN A 404 21.69 3.49 -18.48
CA GLN A 404 20.92 2.39 -19.08
C GLN A 404 19.56 2.26 -18.37
N LEU A 405 18.81 3.38 -18.33
CA LEU A 405 17.58 3.46 -17.59
C LEU A 405 16.60 2.35 -18.00
N HIS A 406 16.30 1.48 -17.06
CA HIS A 406 15.16 0.57 -17.15
C HIS A 406 13.92 1.31 -16.69
N THR A 407 13.02 1.57 -17.63
CA THR A 407 11.74 2.24 -17.31
C THR A 407 10.77 1.27 -16.64
N LEU A 408 9.71 1.80 -16.03
CA LEU A 408 8.60 0.97 -15.49
C LEU A 408 8.03 0.04 -16.57
N LYS A 409 7.96 0.53 -17.84
CA LYS A 409 7.51 -0.26 -18.99
C LYS A 409 8.46 -1.42 -19.28
N ASP A 410 9.77 -1.19 -19.28
CA ASP A 410 10.77 -2.22 -19.58
C ASP A 410 10.70 -3.36 -18.56
N GLU A 411 10.60 -3.04 -17.25
CA GLU A 411 10.41 -4.06 -16.21
C GLU A 411 9.08 -4.81 -16.37
N ALA A 412 7.99 -4.10 -16.64
CA ALA A 412 6.70 -4.74 -16.86
C ALA A 412 6.71 -5.68 -18.08
N VAL A 413 7.39 -5.30 -19.17
CA VAL A 413 7.60 -6.15 -20.34
C VAL A 413 8.34 -7.43 -19.97
N GLU A 414 9.40 -7.35 -19.17
CA GLU A 414 10.12 -8.53 -18.70
C GLU A 414 9.26 -9.46 -17.86
N LEU A 415 8.42 -8.90 -16.97
CA LEU A 415 7.48 -9.69 -16.17
C LEU A 415 6.42 -10.40 -17.04
N VAL A 416 5.95 -9.76 -18.11
CA VAL A 416 5.02 -10.38 -19.08
C VAL A 416 5.70 -11.53 -19.82
N ILE A 417 6.90 -11.31 -20.33
CA ILE A 417 7.67 -12.33 -21.07
C ILE A 417 7.94 -13.56 -20.19
N ASN A 418 8.30 -13.33 -18.91
CA ASN A 418 8.52 -14.39 -17.93
C ASN A 418 7.21 -15.03 -17.43
N GLY A 419 6.05 -14.51 -17.88
CA GLY A 419 4.72 -14.98 -17.50
C GLY A 419 4.42 -14.79 -16.03
N GLN A 420 4.96 -13.77 -15.39
CA GLN A 420 4.66 -13.39 -14.01
C GLN A 420 3.43 -12.48 -13.95
N THR A 421 3.23 -11.65 -14.97
CA THR A 421 2.05 -10.78 -15.11
C THR A 421 1.44 -10.86 -16.50
N THR A 422 0.38 -10.13 -16.76
CA THR A 422 -0.38 -10.14 -18.02
C THR A 422 -0.14 -8.89 -18.86
N MET A 423 -0.54 -8.93 -20.13
CA MET A 423 -0.59 -7.76 -21.00
C MET A 423 -1.50 -6.65 -20.44
N ASP A 424 -2.60 -7.00 -19.79
CA ASP A 424 -3.51 -6.01 -19.18
C ASP A 424 -2.82 -5.15 -18.12
N GLU A 425 -1.93 -5.75 -17.33
CA GLU A 425 -1.14 -5.01 -16.33
C GLU A 425 -0.08 -4.13 -16.99
N LEU A 426 0.55 -4.60 -18.08
CA LEU A 426 1.48 -3.79 -18.88
C LEU A 426 0.76 -2.56 -19.48
N TYR A 427 -0.43 -2.74 -20.06
CA TYR A 427 -1.22 -1.62 -20.59
C TYR A 427 -1.55 -0.57 -19.54
N LYS A 428 -1.81 -0.97 -18.30
CA LYS A 428 -2.02 -0.01 -17.21
C LYS A 428 -0.77 0.82 -16.90
N ILE A 429 0.42 0.23 -17.01
CA ILE A 429 1.68 0.96 -16.84
C ILE A 429 1.89 1.95 -17.97
N THR A 430 1.68 1.52 -19.22
CA THR A 430 1.91 2.36 -20.41
C THR A 430 0.89 3.49 -20.56
N ALA A 431 -0.35 3.31 -20.12
CA ALA A 431 -1.38 4.36 -20.17
C ALA A 431 -1.06 5.62 -19.34
N TYR A 432 -0.04 5.58 -18.51
CA TYR A 432 0.45 6.72 -17.72
C TYR A 432 1.79 7.29 -18.23
N SER A 433 2.31 6.72 -19.34
CA SER A 433 3.64 7.08 -19.87
C SER A 433 3.59 7.91 -21.15
N ASP A 434 2.35 8.20 -21.65
CA ASP A 434 2.10 9.03 -22.85
C ASP A 434 1.63 10.44 -22.46
#